data_c3dcbb87161ba26af7fac1c3aabaf7f8
#
_entry.id   c3dcbb87161ba26af7fac1c3aabaf7f8
#
_cell.length_a   1.000
_cell.length_b   1.000
_cell.length_c   1.000
_cell.angle_alpha   90.00
_cell.angle_beta   90.00
_cell.angle_gamma   90.00
#
_symmetry.space_group_name_H-M   'P 1'
#
loop_
_entity.id
_entity.type
_entity.pdbx_description
1 polymer ?
#
loop_
_entity_poly.entity_id
_entity_poly.type
_entity_poly.pdbx_seq_one_letter_code
_entity_poly.pdbx_strand_id
1 'polypeptide(L)'
;MAKVLVVADINQGVLKRSTAELLSKAKAIGAETAVVAIGRNIESLIPGLVDAGSDTQYVADDPALELFSAGPYASCVVEAAKQFGADLIWFGFSEGGKAVAPRVATQLDAACANEITALTLEGDQIEVIRPAITNKVIQRVKVNTDRLVAVIRAGAFEATEGITGSENVVKLSAPEPDSKAVIKELVSDASGDIDLADADIVISVGRGTKDQAGIDLVKELANDLKAGFGSSRAMVDAGLMPHNKQVGQTGKIVAPTLYIAIGISGAIQHLAGMNGSKVILAVNKDPEAPIFNVADYGIVGDLFEVVPVLREEIKKIRA
;
A
#
# COMPACT_ATOMS: atom_id res chain seq x y z
N MET A 1 3.81 20.12 -19.90
CA MET A 1 4.19 18.77 -19.42
C MET A 1 3.90 18.78 -17.94
N ALA A 2 3.10 17.84 -17.44
CA ALA A 2 2.74 17.80 -16.04
C ALA A 2 3.97 17.47 -15.17
N LYS A 3 4.06 18.07 -13.99
CA LYS A 3 5.11 17.83 -13.00
C LYS A 3 4.56 17.00 -11.85
N VAL A 4 5.06 15.78 -11.70
CA VAL A 4 4.62 14.83 -10.67
C VAL A 4 5.69 14.69 -9.60
N LEU A 5 5.34 15.04 -8.37
CA LEU A 5 6.13 14.77 -7.18
C LEU A 5 5.57 13.52 -6.48
N VAL A 6 6.36 12.47 -6.39
CA VAL A 6 6.01 11.27 -5.63
C VAL A 6 6.59 11.39 -4.22
N VAL A 7 5.80 11.10 -3.21
CA VAL A 7 6.28 10.99 -1.84
C VAL A 7 6.71 9.55 -1.58
N ALA A 8 8.00 9.34 -1.33
CA ALA A 8 8.54 8.01 -1.10
C ALA A 8 7.92 7.39 0.16
N ASP A 9 7.40 6.19 0.02
CA ASP A 9 6.91 5.39 1.15
C ASP A 9 8.07 4.52 1.65
N ILE A 10 8.62 4.88 2.81
CA ILE A 10 9.80 4.24 3.40
C ILE A 10 9.38 3.61 4.73
N ASN A 11 9.67 2.33 4.91
CA ASN A 11 9.41 1.62 6.15
C ASN A 11 10.70 0.96 6.65
N GLN A 12 11.14 1.34 7.84
CA GLN A 12 12.37 0.82 8.48
C GLN A 12 13.60 0.88 7.56
N GLY A 13 13.76 1.98 6.81
CA GLY A 13 14.88 2.18 5.89
C GLY A 13 14.76 1.40 4.56
N VAL A 14 13.60 0.81 4.28
CA VAL A 14 13.33 0.09 3.02
C VAL A 14 12.29 0.85 2.20
N LEU A 15 12.59 1.04 0.91
CA LEU A 15 11.68 1.66 -0.04
C LEU A 15 10.56 0.67 -0.39
N LYS A 16 9.31 1.11 -0.23
CA LYS A 16 8.14 0.29 -0.58
C LYS A 16 7.89 0.27 -2.09
N ARG A 17 7.36 -0.85 -2.57
CA ARG A 17 6.97 -1.07 -3.96
C ARG A 17 6.02 0.01 -4.50
N SER A 18 5.12 0.53 -3.67
CA SER A 18 4.20 1.61 -4.02
C SER A 18 4.93 2.83 -4.61
N THR A 19 6.12 3.18 -4.14
CA THR A 19 6.90 4.28 -4.68
C THR A 19 7.32 4.03 -6.14
N ALA A 20 7.78 2.82 -6.46
CA ALA A 20 8.15 2.44 -7.82
C ALA A 20 6.93 2.40 -8.76
N GLU A 21 5.79 1.91 -8.29
CA GLU A 21 4.53 1.92 -9.04
C GLU A 21 4.09 3.34 -9.41
N LEU A 22 4.19 4.28 -8.46
CA LEU A 22 3.84 5.69 -8.69
C LEU A 22 4.79 6.38 -9.66
N LEU A 23 6.11 6.21 -9.50
CA LEU A 23 7.12 6.77 -10.40
C LEU A 23 6.99 6.21 -11.82
N SER A 24 6.80 4.89 -11.96
CA SER A 24 6.56 4.24 -13.24
C SER A 24 5.33 4.82 -13.94
N LYS A 25 4.24 5.01 -13.20
CA LYS A 25 3.03 5.63 -13.76
C LYS A 25 3.24 7.07 -14.18
N ALA A 26 3.98 7.86 -13.38
CA ALA A 26 4.29 9.24 -13.71
C ALA A 26 5.11 9.34 -15.02
N LYS A 27 6.08 8.46 -15.21
CA LYS A 27 6.84 8.35 -16.46
C LYS A 27 5.96 7.92 -17.64
N ALA A 28 5.10 6.92 -17.44
CA ALA A 28 4.22 6.40 -18.48
C ALA A 28 3.24 7.45 -19.04
N ILE A 29 2.84 8.43 -18.24
CA ILE A 29 2.02 9.57 -18.70
C ILE A 29 2.85 10.73 -19.27
N GLY A 30 4.17 10.56 -19.40
CA GLY A 30 5.07 11.57 -19.96
C GLY A 30 5.30 12.77 -19.05
N ALA A 31 5.17 12.61 -17.72
CA ALA A 31 5.41 13.68 -16.77
C ALA A 31 6.91 13.87 -16.49
N GLU A 32 7.30 15.11 -16.12
CA GLU A 32 8.55 15.36 -15.41
C GLU A 32 8.41 14.82 -13.98
N THR A 33 9.37 14.02 -13.52
CA THR A 33 9.24 13.27 -12.27
C THR A 33 10.23 13.74 -11.22
N ALA A 34 9.72 13.93 -10.01
CA ALA A 34 10.54 14.09 -8.83
C ALA A 34 10.02 13.17 -7.71
N VAL A 35 10.90 12.87 -6.76
CA VAL A 35 10.55 12.17 -5.55
C VAL A 35 11.01 12.95 -4.33
N VAL A 36 10.25 12.94 -3.25
CA VAL A 36 10.70 13.40 -1.95
C VAL A 36 10.84 12.22 -0.99
N ALA A 37 12.05 12.03 -0.48
CA ALA A 37 12.39 11.03 0.53
C ALA A 37 12.64 11.72 1.87
N ILE A 38 12.01 11.21 2.93
CA ILE A 38 12.03 11.85 4.25
C ILE A 38 12.33 10.77 5.31
N GLY A 39 13.33 11.02 6.15
CA GLY A 39 13.69 10.08 7.21
C GLY A 39 15.07 10.32 7.78
N ARG A 40 15.68 9.25 8.30
CA ARG A 40 17.06 9.22 8.79
C ARG A 40 17.85 8.13 8.07
N ASN A 41 19.10 8.44 7.68
CA ASN A 41 20.00 7.54 6.96
C ASN A 41 19.40 7.00 5.64
N ILE A 42 18.69 7.85 4.92
CA ILE A 42 17.94 7.48 3.71
C ILE A 42 18.70 7.75 2.41
N GLU A 43 19.87 8.37 2.45
CA GLU A 43 20.69 8.62 1.26
C GLU A 43 21.03 7.33 0.50
N SER A 44 21.13 6.18 1.19
CA SER A 44 21.35 4.86 0.58
C SER A 44 20.22 4.40 -0.34
N LEU A 45 19.04 5.02 -0.25
CA LEU A 45 17.86 4.69 -1.07
C LEU A 45 17.86 5.42 -2.42
N ILE A 46 18.72 6.44 -2.61
CA ILE A 46 18.77 7.27 -3.83
C ILE A 46 18.90 6.41 -5.10
N PRO A 47 19.84 5.45 -5.20
CA PRO A 47 19.93 4.62 -6.41
C PRO A 47 18.62 3.91 -6.75
N GLY A 48 17.94 3.35 -5.75
CA GLY A 48 16.63 2.69 -5.96
C GLY A 48 15.52 3.66 -6.40
N LEU A 49 15.58 4.93 -6.00
CA LEU A 49 14.65 5.96 -6.46
C LEU A 49 14.91 6.37 -7.91
N VAL A 50 16.17 6.42 -8.32
CA VAL A 50 16.60 6.67 -9.71
C VAL A 50 16.16 5.48 -10.59
N ASP A 51 16.45 4.27 -10.17
CA ASP A 51 16.05 3.04 -10.88
C ASP A 51 14.52 2.91 -11.04
N ALA A 52 13.76 3.46 -10.09
CA ALA A 52 12.30 3.53 -10.16
C ALA A 52 11.77 4.62 -11.11
N GLY A 53 12.64 5.49 -11.67
CA GLY A 53 12.27 6.49 -12.67
C GLY A 53 12.19 7.93 -12.18
N SER A 54 12.78 8.27 -11.04
CA SER A 54 12.85 9.66 -10.56
C SER A 54 13.96 10.45 -11.28
N ASP A 55 13.61 11.65 -11.77
CA ASP A 55 14.59 12.56 -12.41
C ASP A 55 15.21 13.56 -11.40
N THR A 56 14.53 13.83 -10.29
CA THR A 56 15.04 14.69 -9.20
C THR A 56 14.64 14.07 -7.86
N GLN A 57 15.60 13.98 -6.94
CA GLN A 57 15.43 13.44 -5.59
C GLN A 57 15.56 14.55 -4.56
N TYR A 58 14.45 15.00 -3.97
CA TYR A 58 14.43 15.85 -2.79
C TYR A 58 14.63 14.99 -1.55
N VAL A 59 15.67 15.26 -0.78
CA VAL A 59 16.06 14.41 0.35
C VAL A 59 16.10 15.23 1.64
N ALA A 60 15.24 14.87 2.58
CA ALA A 60 15.23 15.36 3.95
C ALA A 60 15.75 14.25 4.88
N ASP A 61 17.07 14.18 5.04
CA ASP A 61 17.75 13.18 5.88
C ASP A 61 18.22 13.85 7.17
N ASP A 62 17.50 13.62 8.26
CA ASP A 62 17.79 14.22 9.56
C ASP A 62 17.36 13.30 10.72
N PRO A 63 18.12 13.23 11.83
CA PRO A 63 17.72 12.47 13.02
C PRO A 63 16.35 12.84 13.58
N ALA A 64 15.89 14.10 13.44
CA ALA A 64 14.58 14.53 13.89
C ALA A 64 13.43 13.94 13.07
N LEU A 65 13.72 13.38 11.89
CA LEU A 65 12.76 12.74 10.98
C LEU A 65 12.78 11.21 11.08
N GLU A 66 13.54 10.62 12.01
CA GLU A 66 13.58 9.16 12.24
C GLU A 66 12.21 8.61 12.60
N LEU A 67 11.48 9.33 13.44
CA LEU A 67 10.14 8.98 13.83
C LEU A 67 9.11 9.77 13.03
N PHE A 68 8.16 9.05 12.44
CA PHE A 68 7.12 9.67 11.63
C PHE A 68 6.30 10.68 12.42
N SER A 69 6.29 11.93 11.96
CA SER A 69 5.40 12.98 12.44
C SER A 69 4.76 13.70 11.24
N ALA A 70 3.43 13.74 11.19
CA ALA A 70 2.71 14.22 10.02
C ALA A 70 2.93 15.71 9.74
N GLY A 71 3.20 16.54 10.75
CA GLY A 71 3.50 17.96 10.58
C GLY A 71 4.83 18.21 9.84
N PRO A 72 5.97 17.80 10.41
CA PRO A 72 7.28 17.90 9.77
C PRO A 72 7.34 17.26 8.39
N TYR A 73 6.77 16.06 8.23
CA TYR A 73 6.71 15.40 6.92
C TYR A 73 5.93 16.23 5.89
N ALA A 74 4.78 16.81 6.27
CA ALA A 74 4.02 17.68 5.38
C ALA A 74 4.84 18.92 4.97
N SER A 75 5.62 19.50 5.88
CA SER A 75 6.47 20.64 5.58
C SER A 75 7.56 20.32 4.54
N CYS A 76 8.22 19.16 4.68
CA CYS A 76 9.20 18.69 3.68
C CYS A 76 8.56 18.50 2.30
N VAL A 77 7.38 17.87 2.25
CA VAL A 77 6.66 17.65 0.98
C VAL A 77 6.26 18.99 0.34
N VAL A 78 5.74 19.93 1.12
CA VAL A 78 5.36 21.27 0.63
C VAL A 78 6.56 22.03 0.09
N GLU A 79 7.70 21.94 0.76
CA GLU A 79 8.93 22.58 0.29
C GLU A 79 9.41 21.97 -1.03
N ALA A 80 9.48 20.64 -1.12
CA ALA A 80 9.82 19.94 -2.36
C ALA A 80 8.86 20.30 -3.50
N ALA A 81 7.54 20.30 -3.22
CA ALA A 81 6.53 20.62 -4.21
C ALA A 81 6.65 22.05 -4.75
N LYS A 82 6.97 23.02 -3.89
CA LYS A 82 7.19 24.41 -4.29
C LYS A 82 8.49 24.58 -5.10
N GLN A 83 9.58 23.96 -4.68
CA GLN A 83 10.86 24.04 -5.40
C GLN A 83 10.77 23.37 -6.77
N PHE A 84 10.10 22.22 -6.87
CA PHE A 84 9.89 21.51 -8.11
C PHE A 84 8.84 22.20 -9.02
N GLY A 85 7.89 22.90 -8.43
CA GLY A 85 6.71 23.43 -9.12
C GLY A 85 5.72 22.32 -9.48
N ALA A 86 5.45 21.41 -8.55
CA ALA A 86 4.61 20.24 -8.78
C ALA A 86 3.15 20.61 -9.05
N ASP A 87 2.54 20.02 -10.08
CA ASP A 87 1.12 20.05 -10.38
C ASP A 87 0.38 18.92 -9.65
N LEU A 88 1.04 17.77 -9.58
CA LEU A 88 0.52 16.54 -8.99
C LEU A 88 1.45 16.07 -7.87
N ILE A 89 0.91 15.82 -6.70
CA ILE A 89 1.64 15.26 -5.56
C ILE A 89 1.01 13.92 -5.21
N TRP A 90 1.76 12.84 -5.37
CA TRP A 90 1.25 11.48 -5.22
C TRP A 90 1.83 10.78 -4.00
N PHE A 91 0.94 10.21 -3.20
CA PHE A 91 1.22 9.40 -2.02
C PHE A 91 0.74 7.97 -2.25
N GLY A 92 1.47 6.99 -1.72
CA GLY A 92 0.93 5.66 -1.51
C GLY A 92 -0.16 5.64 -0.44
N PHE A 93 -1.08 4.68 -0.53
CA PHE A 93 -2.18 4.50 0.44
C PHE A 93 -1.66 3.83 1.71
N SER A 94 -0.80 4.51 2.42
CA SER A 94 -0.29 4.14 3.75
C SER A 94 -0.91 5.02 4.84
N GLU A 95 -0.79 4.63 6.10
CA GLU A 95 -1.25 5.47 7.22
C GLU A 95 -0.54 6.82 7.22
N GLY A 96 0.77 6.82 6.92
CA GLY A 96 1.54 8.04 6.74
C GLY A 96 1.02 8.91 5.59
N GLY A 97 0.81 8.33 4.41
CA GLY A 97 0.27 9.02 3.25
C GLY A 97 -1.09 9.66 3.52
N LYS A 98 -2.01 8.91 4.14
CA LYS A 98 -3.33 9.42 4.53
C LYS A 98 -3.26 10.57 5.55
N ALA A 99 -2.30 10.53 6.46
CA ALA A 99 -2.13 11.58 7.47
C ALA A 99 -1.48 12.86 6.92
N VAL A 100 -0.56 12.73 5.95
CA VAL A 100 0.22 13.84 5.40
C VAL A 100 -0.49 14.54 4.24
N ALA A 101 -1.08 13.78 3.33
CA ALA A 101 -1.68 14.30 2.10
C ALA A 101 -2.67 15.47 2.31
N PRO A 102 -3.67 15.40 3.23
CA PRO A 102 -4.61 16.51 3.42
C PRO A 102 -3.93 17.75 4.02
N ARG A 103 -2.86 17.59 4.79
CA ARG A 103 -2.06 18.72 5.31
C ARG A 103 -1.32 19.43 4.19
N VAL A 104 -0.72 18.66 3.28
CA VAL A 104 -0.02 19.18 2.08
C VAL A 104 -1.03 19.90 1.18
N ALA A 105 -2.19 19.30 0.92
CA ALA A 105 -3.23 19.90 0.08
C ALA A 105 -3.68 21.26 0.61
N THR A 106 -3.93 21.35 1.93
CA THR A 106 -4.32 22.62 2.58
C THR A 106 -3.23 23.68 2.47
N GLN A 107 -1.95 23.33 2.63
CA GLN A 107 -0.84 24.29 2.56
C GLN A 107 -0.52 24.75 1.14
N LEU A 108 -0.90 23.97 0.12
CA LEU A 108 -0.68 24.27 -1.29
C LEU A 108 -1.94 24.80 -2.00
N ASP A 109 -3.06 24.95 -1.29
CA ASP A 109 -4.37 25.29 -1.86
C ASP A 109 -4.74 24.37 -3.02
N ALA A 110 -4.57 23.06 -2.83
CA ALA A 110 -4.73 22.01 -3.82
C ALA A 110 -5.97 21.17 -3.52
N ALA A 111 -6.56 20.58 -4.56
CA ALA A 111 -7.54 19.51 -4.36
C ALA A 111 -6.88 18.32 -3.66
N CYS A 112 -7.65 17.57 -2.85
CA CYS A 112 -7.19 16.34 -2.23
C CYS A 112 -8.14 15.19 -2.58
N ALA A 113 -7.59 14.13 -3.19
CA ALA A 113 -8.37 12.94 -3.51
C ALA A 113 -7.71 11.69 -2.91
N ASN A 114 -8.50 10.88 -2.23
CA ASN A 114 -8.06 9.70 -1.52
C ASN A 114 -8.61 8.42 -2.13
N GLU A 115 -7.90 7.30 -1.95
CA GLU A 115 -8.27 5.96 -2.46
C GLU A 115 -8.37 5.88 -3.99
N ILE A 116 -7.50 6.57 -4.69
CA ILE A 116 -7.51 6.58 -6.15
C ILE A 116 -7.09 5.21 -6.68
N THR A 117 -7.86 4.68 -7.63
CA THR A 117 -7.57 3.43 -8.34
C THR A 117 -7.21 3.65 -9.80
N ALA A 118 -7.57 4.80 -10.37
CA ALA A 118 -7.12 5.19 -11.70
C ALA A 118 -7.06 6.73 -11.80
N LEU A 119 -6.17 7.22 -12.66
CA LEU A 119 -5.99 8.65 -12.94
C LEU A 119 -5.71 8.82 -14.43
N THR A 120 -6.40 9.77 -15.05
CA THR A 120 -6.18 10.18 -16.43
C THR A 120 -5.92 11.69 -16.51
N LEU A 121 -5.07 12.08 -17.46
CA LEU A 121 -4.77 13.46 -17.82
C LEU A 121 -5.17 13.65 -19.28
N GLU A 122 -6.12 14.54 -19.54
CA GLU A 122 -6.54 14.92 -20.89
C GLU A 122 -6.39 16.44 -21.05
N GLY A 123 -5.28 16.86 -21.65
CA GLY A 123 -4.86 18.26 -21.62
C GLY A 123 -4.61 18.73 -20.18
N ASP A 124 -5.30 19.80 -19.77
CA ASP A 124 -5.22 20.33 -18.40
C ASP A 124 -6.28 19.70 -17.46
N GLN A 125 -7.08 18.76 -17.97
CA GLN A 125 -8.14 18.14 -17.18
C GLN A 125 -7.61 16.91 -16.46
N ILE A 126 -7.73 16.89 -15.14
CA ILE A 126 -7.41 15.75 -14.28
C ILE A 126 -8.71 15.04 -13.93
N GLU A 127 -8.77 13.74 -14.19
CA GLU A 127 -9.88 12.89 -13.77
C GLU A 127 -9.36 11.74 -12.94
N VAL A 128 -10.00 11.47 -11.81
CA VAL A 128 -9.66 10.37 -10.93
C VAL A 128 -10.83 9.41 -10.74
N ILE A 129 -10.53 8.13 -10.63
CA ILE A 129 -11.50 7.08 -10.30
C ILE A 129 -11.18 6.57 -8.91
N ARG A 130 -12.21 6.46 -8.09
CA ARG A 130 -12.09 5.98 -6.71
C ARG A 130 -13.31 5.19 -6.28
N PRO A 131 -13.16 4.19 -5.42
CA PRO A 131 -14.29 3.51 -4.79
C PRO A 131 -14.96 4.44 -3.76
N ALA A 132 -16.25 4.22 -3.58
CA ALA A 132 -17.06 4.89 -2.55
C ALA A 132 -18.09 3.93 -1.96
N ILE A 133 -18.66 4.30 -0.81
CA ILE A 133 -19.70 3.53 -0.10
C ILE A 133 -19.26 2.05 0.06
N THR A 134 -18.11 1.85 0.70
CA THR A 134 -17.54 0.50 0.95
C THR A 134 -17.42 -0.31 -0.35
N ASN A 135 -16.80 0.28 -1.39
CA ASN A 135 -16.60 -0.30 -2.73
C ASN A 135 -17.87 -0.67 -3.50
N LYS A 136 -19.06 -0.22 -3.06
CA LYS A 136 -20.32 -0.47 -3.78
C LYS A 136 -20.53 0.46 -4.98
N VAL A 137 -19.84 1.59 -5.00
CA VAL A 137 -19.96 2.61 -6.05
C VAL A 137 -18.55 2.98 -6.50
N ILE A 138 -18.39 3.16 -7.79
CA ILE A 138 -17.19 3.76 -8.39
C ILE A 138 -17.52 5.22 -8.74
N GLN A 139 -16.76 6.13 -8.16
CA GLN A 139 -16.86 7.56 -8.48
C GLN A 139 -15.81 7.93 -9.50
N ARG A 140 -16.25 8.68 -10.51
CA ARG A 140 -15.40 9.39 -11.45
C ARG A 140 -15.47 10.86 -11.08
N VAL A 141 -14.33 11.46 -10.72
CA VAL A 141 -14.25 12.81 -10.19
C VAL A 141 -13.32 13.64 -11.08
N LYS A 142 -13.84 14.74 -11.61
CA LYS A 142 -13.05 15.77 -12.30
C LYS A 142 -12.48 16.75 -11.28
N VAL A 143 -11.22 17.06 -11.42
CA VAL A 143 -10.51 17.99 -10.55
C VAL A 143 -10.55 19.38 -11.21
N ASN A 144 -11.02 20.38 -10.47
CA ASN A 144 -11.21 21.74 -10.97
C ASN A 144 -10.17 22.73 -10.44
N THR A 145 -9.04 22.22 -9.92
CA THR A 145 -7.91 23.02 -9.44
C THR A 145 -6.67 22.69 -10.25
N ASP A 146 -5.72 23.62 -10.31
CA ASP A 146 -4.46 23.44 -11.03
C ASP A 146 -3.53 22.42 -10.36
N ARG A 147 -3.79 22.07 -9.08
CA ARG A 147 -3.01 21.12 -8.31
C ARG A 147 -3.87 20.03 -7.69
N LEU A 148 -3.33 18.81 -7.68
CA LEU A 148 -3.94 17.66 -7.02
C LEU A 148 -2.96 16.98 -6.10
N VAL A 149 -3.35 16.79 -4.85
CA VAL A 149 -2.72 15.85 -3.91
C VAL A 149 -3.54 14.56 -3.92
N ALA A 150 -2.91 13.48 -4.32
CA ALA A 150 -3.55 12.19 -4.56
C ALA A 150 -2.98 11.12 -3.63
N VAL A 151 -3.85 10.35 -2.96
CA VAL A 151 -3.48 9.14 -2.24
C VAL A 151 -3.96 7.94 -3.04
N ILE A 152 -3.03 7.14 -3.54
CA ILE A 152 -3.26 6.12 -4.57
C ILE A 152 -3.15 4.74 -3.93
N ARG A 153 -4.16 3.89 -4.17
CA ARG A 153 -4.21 2.52 -3.64
C ARG A 153 -3.03 1.69 -4.15
N ALA A 154 -2.53 0.80 -3.31
CA ALA A 154 -1.56 -0.21 -3.72
C ALA A 154 -2.11 -1.04 -4.89
N GLY A 155 -1.26 -1.37 -5.86
CA GLY A 155 -1.65 -2.13 -7.04
C GLY A 155 -2.57 -1.38 -8.04
N ALA A 156 -2.89 -0.09 -7.79
CA ALA A 156 -3.63 0.73 -8.76
C ALA A 156 -2.83 0.98 -10.04
N PHE A 157 -1.51 1.00 -9.92
CA PHE A 157 -0.57 1.14 -11.02
C PHE A 157 0.45 0.00 -10.98
N GLU A 158 0.98 -0.35 -12.15
CA GLU A 158 2.02 -1.37 -12.25
C GLU A 158 3.40 -0.71 -12.31
N ALA A 159 4.36 -1.29 -11.58
CA ALA A 159 5.75 -0.94 -11.77
C ALA A 159 6.22 -1.50 -13.12
N THR A 160 6.82 -0.65 -13.95
CA THR A 160 7.34 -1.05 -15.26
C THR A 160 8.84 -1.30 -15.13
N GLU A 161 9.30 -2.46 -15.55
CA GLU A 161 10.74 -2.77 -15.59
C GLU A 161 11.46 -1.95 -16.68
N GLY A 162 12.73 -1.63 -16.41
CA GLY A 162 13.57 -0.90 -17.36
C GLY A 162 13.33 0.61 -17.43
N ILE A 163 12.51 1.16 -16.55
CA ILE A 163 12.40 2.61 -16.38
C ILE A 163 13.56 3.07 -15.48
N THR A 164 14.31 4.06 -15.94
CA THR A 164 15.32 4.74 -15.13
C THR A 164 15.11 6.24 -15.21
N GLY A 165 15.48 6.92 -14.15
CA GLY A 165 15.54 8.39 -14.09
C GLY A 165 16.97 8.92 -14.18
N SER A 166 17.16 10.10 -13.63
CA SER A 166 18.46 10.78 -13.52
C SER A 166 18.77 11.06 -12.05
N GLU A 167 20.02 10.96 -11.68
CA GLU A 167 20.44 11.36 -10.33
C GLU A 167 20.62 12.89 -10.30
N ASN A 168 19.71 13.56 -9.58
CA ASN A 168 19.78 14.99 -9.29
C ASN A 168 19.26 15.22 -7.87
N VAL A 169 20.17 15.20 -6.90
CA VAL A 169 19.85 15.25 -5.48
C VAL A 169 19.77 16.67 -4.97
N VAL A 170 18.62 17.03 -4.40
CA VAL A 170 18.37 18.32 -3.74
C VAL A 170 18.15 18.06 -2.25
N LYS A 171 19.05 18.54 -1.41
CA LYS A 171 18.92 18.42 0.05
C LYS A 171 17.91 19.42 0.58
N LEU A 172 16.97 18.93 1.37
CA LEU A 172 16.02 19.75 2.13
C LEU A 172 16.48 19.89 3.58
N SER A 173 16.21 21.03 4.18
CA SER A 173 16.41 21.21 5.63
C SER A 173 15.30 20.52 6.40
N ALA A 174 15.65 19.92 7.54
CA ALA A 174 14.64 19.42 8.45
C ALA A 174 13.81 20.58 9.01
N PRO A 175 12.47 20.49 8.98
CA PRO A 175 11.62 21.49 9.60
C PRO A 175 11.69 21.39 11.13
N GLU A 176 11.30 22.48 11.80
CA GLU A 176 11.17 22.48 13.25
C GLU A 176 10.25 21.34 13.72
N PRO A 177 10.62 20.62 14.79
CA PRO A 177 9.78 19.57 15.36
C PRO A 177 8.38 20.09 15.75
N ASP A 178 7.36 19.26 15.58
CA ASP A 178 6.02 19.61 16.06
C ASP A 178 6.00 19.59 17.60
N SER A 179 5.98 20.79 18.21
CA SER A 179 5.97 20.94 19.66
C SER A 179 4.69 20.39 20.33
N LYS A 180 3.63 20.12 19.55
CA LYS A 180 2.34 19.64 20.04
C LYS A 180 2.22 18.11 20.08
N ALA A 181 3.11 17.40 19.37
CA ALA A 181 3.10 15.95 19.30
C ALA A 181 4.51 15.39 19.52
N VAL A 182 4.75 14.78 20.66
CA VAL A 182 6.01 14.13 21.01
C VAL A 182 5.79 12.62 21.04
N ILE A 183 6.52 11.88 20.22
CA ILE A 183 6.53 10.42 20.25
C ILE A 183 7.36 10.00 21.47
N LYS A 184 6.72 9.31 22.42
CA LYS A 184 7.39 8.83 23.65
C LYS A 184 8.01 7.46 23.50
N GLU A 185 7.37 6.59 22.72
CA GLU A 185 7.76 5.19 22.58
C GLU A 185 7.28 4.65 21.22
N LEU A 186 8.11 3.85 20.59
CA LEU A 186 7.77 3.03 19.43
C LEU A 186 7.61 1.58 19.89
N VAL A 187 6.39 1.07 19.81
CA VAL A 187 6.14 -0.35 19.99
C VAL A 187 6.24 -1.01 18.63
N SER A 188 7.39 -1.61 18.31
CA SER A 188 7.55 -2.40 17.09
C SER A 188 7.16 -3.84 17.35
N ASP A 189 6.42 -4.43 16.42
CA ASP A 189 6.14 -5.85 16.43
C ASP A 189 7.39 -6.57 15.89
N ALA A 190 8.18 -7.16 16.78
CA ALA A 190 9.44 -7.82 16.47
C ALA A 190 9.25 -9.20 15.79
N SER A 191 8.06 -9.47 15.20
CA SER A 191 7.76 -10.81 14.65
C SER A 191 8.58 -11.20 13.42
N GLY A 192 9.29 -10.26 12.79
CA GLY A 192 10.04 -10.53 11.54
C GLY A 192 9.14 -10.93 10.36
N ASP A 193 7.82 -10.85 10.51
CA ASP A 193 6.85 -11.22 9.50
C ASP A 193 6.81 -10.19 8.36
N ILE A 194 6.54 -10.67 7.15
CA ILE A 194 6.34 -9.82 5.97
C ILE A 194 5.15 -8.88 6.21
N ASP A 195 5.30 -7.58 5.94
CA ASP A 195 4.19 -6.65 6.00
C ASP A 195 3.15 -7.02 4.93
N LEU A 196 1.89 -7.17 5.36
CA LEU A 196 0.79 -7.55 4.47
C LEU A 196 0.59 -6.57 3.30
N ALA A 197 0.88 -5.29 3.51
CA ALA A 197 0.70 -4.27 2.47
C ALA A 197 1.74 -4.38 1.35
N ASP A 198 2.91 -4.97 1.65
CA ASP A 198 4.05 -5.07 0.72
C ASP A 198 4.23 -6.50 0.16
N ALA A 199 3.44 -7.47 0.64
CA ALA A 199 3.55 -8.86 0.25
C ALA A 199 3.00 -9.13 -1.16
N ASP A 200 3.77 -9.81 -2.01
CA ASP A 200 3.32 -10.27 -3.33
C ASP A 200 2.24 -11.37 -3.23
N ILE A 201 2.32 -12.18 -2.20
CA ILE A 201 1.33 -13.22 -1.89
C ILE A 201 0.82 -12.97 -0.47
N VAL A 202 -0.47 -12.93 -0.29
CA VAL A 202 -1.12 -12.84 1.04
C VAL A 202 -2.01 -14.05 1.25
N ILE A 203 -1.85 -14.72 2.38
CA ILE A 203 -2.74 -15.80 2.82
C ILE A 203 -3.44 -15.34 4.08
N SER A 204 -4.75 -15.37 4.07
CA SER A 204 -5.56 -14.93 5.22
C SER A 204 -6.48 -16.03 5.74
N VAL A 205 -6.57 -16.09 7.06
CA VAL A 205 -7.41 -17.07 7.77
C VAL A 205 -8.70 -16.44 8.29
N GLY A 206 -9.76 -17.22 8.24
CA GLY A 206 -11.06 -16.87 8.80
C GLY A 206 -11.53 -17.85 9.87
N ARG A 207 -12.73 -17.66 10.40
CA ARG A 207 -13.34 -18.55 11.42
C ARG A 207 -13.42 -20.01 11.03
N GLY A 208 -13.33 -20.33 9.74
CA GLY A 208 -13.29 -21.71 9.26
C GLY A 208 -12.09 -22.51 9.79
N THR A 209 -11.00 -21.86 10.21
CA THR A 209 -9.82 -22.51 10.83
C THR A 209 -10.11 -23.07 12.23
N LYS A 210 -11.20 -22.64 12.87
CA LYS A 210 -11.73 -23.08 14.15
C LYS A 210 -10.85 -22.74 15.36
N ASP A 211 -9.58 -23.16 15.36
CA ASP A 211 -8.66 -23.10 16.48
C ASP A 211 -7.20 -22.85 16.03
N GLN A 212 -6.29 -22.88 16.98
CA GLN A 212 -4.86 -22.67 16.74
C GLN A 212 -4.26 -23.68 15.77
N ALA A 213 -4.71 -24.96 15.81
CA ALA A 213 -4.18 -25.99 14.92
C ALA A 213 -4.50 -25.69 13.44
N GLY A 214 -5.72 -25.19 13.16
CA GLY A 214 -6.08 -24.75 11.83
C GLY A 214 -5.33 -23.50 11.38
N ILE A 215 -5.04 -22.58 12.31
CA ILE A 215 -4.19 -21.40 12.02
C ILE A 215 -2.78 -21.85 11.68
N ASP A 216 -2.19 -22.74 12.47
CA ASP A 216 -0.82 -23.23 12.29
C ASP A 216 -0.67 -23.97 10.95
N LEU A 217 -1.65 -24.79 10.59
CA LEU A 217 -1.69 -25.47 9.29
C LEU A 217 -1.62 -24.48 8.11
N VAL A 218 -2.40 -23.40 8.17
CA VAL A 218 -2.39 -22.38 7.11
C VAL A 218 -1.13 -21.52 7.17
N LYS A 219 -0.57 -21.29 8.36
CA LYS A 219 0.69 -20.56 8.53
C LYS A 219 1.87 -21.32 7.89
N GLU A 220 1.88 -22.64 7.95
CA GLU A 220 2.86 -23.46 7.23
C GLU A 220 2.77 -23.28 5.71
N LEU A 221 1.56 -23.20 5.15
CA LEU A 221 1.37 -22.87 3.72
C LEU A 221 1.92 -21.47 3.40
N ALA A 222 1.68 -20.49 4.28
CA ALA A 222 2.21 -19.14 4.10
C ALA A 222 3.75 -19.13 4.10
N ASN A 223 4.37 -19.90 4.98
CA ASN A 223 5.84 -20.08 5.02
C ASN A 223 6.38 -20.73 3.75
N ASP A 224 5.73 -21.80 3.25
CA ASP A 224 6.11 -22.49 2.01
C ASP A 224 6.09 -21.52 0.80
N LEU A 225 5.16 -20.56 0.79
CA LEU A 225 5.01 -19.55 -0.25
C LEU A 225 5.79 -18.26 -0.01
N LYS A 226 6.40 -18.07 1.17
CA LYS A 226 6.96 -16.80 1.64
C LYS A 226 5.91 -15.67 1.55
N ALA A 227 4.69 -15.97 1.97
CA ALA A 227 3.54 -15.09 1.89
C ALA A 227 3.37 -14.25 3.16
N GLY A 228 2.80 -13.07 3.03
CA GLY A 228 2.25 -12.33 4.16
C GLY A 228 1.09 -13.10 4.79
N PHE A 229 1.08 -13.22 6.12
CA PHE A 229 0.05 -13.97 6.84
C PHE A 229 -0.94 -13.03 7.52
N GLY A 230 -2.16 -13.02 7.04
CA GLY A 230 -3.25 -12.16 7.50
C GLY A 230 -4.44 -12.91 8.08
N SER A 231 -5.44 -12.16 8.54
CA SER A 231 -6.67 -12.71 9.09
C SER A 231 -7.88 -11.84 8.85
N SER A 232 -9.06 -12.43 8.96
CA SER A 232 -10.31 -11.68 9.01
C SER A 232 -10.51 -11.04 10.40
N ARG A 233 -11.30 -9.97 10.47
CA ARG A 233 -11.68 -9.32 11.73
C ARG A 233 -12.21 -10.31 12.79
N ALA A 234 -12.99 -11.29 12.36
CA ALA A 234 -13.54 -12.27 13.28
C ALA A 234 -12.49 -13.10 14.04
N MET A 235 -11.28 -13.26 13.48
CA MET A 235 -10.17 -13.92 14.17
C MET A 235 -9.54 -13.02 15.22
N VAL A 236 -9.48 -11.70 14.93
CA VAL A 236 -8.99 -10.69 15.87
C VAL A 236 -9.96 -10.51 17.03
N ASP A 237 -11.25 -10.37 16.74
CA ASP A 237 -12.30 -10.24 17.76
C ASP A 237 -12.35 -11.48 18.67
N ALA A 238 -11.97 -12.66 18.18
CA ALA A 238 -11.85 -13.90 18.95
C ALA A 238 -10.53 -14.01 19.75
N GLY A 239 -9.62 -13.04 19.63
CA GLY A 239 -8.31 -13.06 20.30
C GLY A 239 -7.32 -14.09 19.74
N LEU A 240 -7.62 -14.70 18.59
CA LEU A 240 -6.77 -15.71 17.93
C LEU A 240 -5.68 -15.11 17.04
N MET A 241 -5.88 -13.87 16.57
CA MET A 241 -4.93 -13.15 15.74
C MET A 241 -4.78 -11.70 16.20
N PRO A 242 -3.58 -11.10 16.12
CA PRO A 242 -3.38 -9.72 16.50
C PRO A 242 -3.96 -8.75 15.45
N HIS A 243 -4.32 -7.52 15.89
CA HIS A 243 -4.98 -6.53 15.05
C HIS A 243 -4.13 -6.10 13.84
N ASN A 244 -2.81 -6.06 13.95
CA ASN A 244 -1.89 -5.70 12.86
C ASN A 244 -1.88 -6.72 11.69
N LYS A 245 -2.47 -7.92 11.89
CA LYS A 245 -2.68 -8.93 10.85
C LYS A 245 -4.10 -8.91 10.26
N GLN A 246 -4.95 -7.99 10.70
CA GLN A 246 -6.30 -7.87 10.17
C GLN A 246 -6.30 -7.31 8.75
N VAL A 247 -6.95 -8.02 7.81
CA VAL A 247 -7.26 -7.54 6.46
C VAL A 247 -8.73 -7.11 6.41
N GLY A 248 -8.98 -5.93 5.88
CA GLY A 248 -10.33 -5.39 5.74
C GLY A 248 -10.39 -3.87 5.86
N GLN A 249 -11.57 -3.32 5.80
CA GLN A 249 -11.86 -1.88 5.84
C GLN A 249 -11.28 -1.18 7.09
N THR A 250 -11.28 -1.86 8.23
CA THR A 250 -10.78 -1.35 9.52
C THR A 250 -9.42 -1.94 9.90
N GLY A 251 -8.80 -2.68 9.00
CA GLY A 251 -7.48 -3.24 9.11
C GLY A 251 -6.60 -2.79 7.95
N LYS A 252 -5.67 -3.64 7.55
CA LYS A 252 -4.81 -3.37 6.38
C LYS A 252 -5.58 -3.59 5.08
N ILE A 253 -5.37 -2.69 4.11
CA ILE A 253 -5.80 -2.85 2.73
C ILE A 253 -4.61 -3.39 1.96
N VAL A 254 -4.83 -4.52 1.27
CA VAL A 254 -3.81 -5.26 0.54
C VAL A 254 -4.21 -5.42 -0.94
N ALA A 255 -3.21 -5.47 -1.81
CA ALA A 255 -3.39 -5.70 -3.24
C ALA A 255 -2.24 -6.59 -3.79
N PRO A 256 -2.10 -7.83 -3.27
CA PRO A 256 -1.08 -8.75 -3.72
C PRO A 256 -1.33 -9.25 -5.13
N THR A 257 -0.32 -9.86 -5.74
CA THR A 257 -0.48 -10.63 -6.97
C THR A 257 -1.39 -11.84 -6.74
N LEU A 258 -1.30 -12.49 -5.58
CA LEU A 258 -2.14 -13.61 -5.21
C LEU A 258 -2.66 -13.45 -3.77
N TYR A 259 -3.97 -13.46 -3.61
CA TYR A 259 -4.63 -13.51 -2.32
C TYR A 259 -5.31 -14.87 -2.11
N ILE A 260 -4.95 -15.57 -1.04
CA ILE A 260 -5.54 -16.87 -0.69
C ILE A 260 -6.40 -16.70 0.56
N ALA A 261 -7.71 -16.85 0.41
CA ALA A 261 -8.69 -16.75 1.49
C ALA A 261 -9.05 -18.15 2.00
N ILE A 262 -8.67 -18.49 3.23
CA ILE A 262 -8.93 -19.82 3.81
C ILE A 262 -9.91 -19.72 4.97
N GLY A 263 -11.09 -20.35 4.82
CA GLY A 263 -12.12 -20.34 5.84
C GLY A 263 -12.73 -18.96 6.11
N ILE A 264 -12.65 -18.05 5.14
CA ILE A 264 -13.20 -16.69 5.18
C ILE A 264 -14.55 -16.67 4.49
N SER A 265 -15.56 -16.06 5.12
CA SER A 265 -16.92 -15.97 4.55
C SER A 265 -17.06 -14.94 3.42
N GLY A 266 -16.21 -13.88 3.40
CA GLY A 266 -16.35 -12.82 2.40
C GLY A 266 -17.31 -11.70 2.81
N ALA A 267 -17.32 -11.31 4.07
CA ALA A 267 -18.03 -10.11 4.50
C ALA A 267 -17.55 -8.87 3.74
N ILE A 268 -18.47 -7.96 3.40
CA ILE A 268 -18.18 -6.75 2.59
C ILE A 268 -16.98 -5.95 3.13
N GLN A 269 -16.86 -5.86 4.46
CA GLN A 269 -15.74 -5.16 5.11
C GLN A 269 -14.39 -5.86 4.89
N HIS A 270 -14.38 -7.19 4.79
CA HIS A 270 -13.17 -7.94 4.46
C HIS A 270 -12.82 -7.75 2.98
N LEU A 271 -13.81 -7.90 2.10
CA LEU A 271 -13.64 -7.70 0.65
C LEU A 271 -13.09 -6.31 0.33
N ALA A 272 -13.54 -5.26 1.04
CA ALA A 272 -13.02 -3.90 0.87
C ALA A 272 -11.50 -3.81 1.09
N GLY A 273 -10.92 -4.72 1.88
CA GLY A 273 -9.49 -4.75 2.17
C GLY A 273 -8.65 -5.59 1.20
N MET A 274 -9.26 -6.41 0.31
CA MET A 274 -8.49 -7.33 -0.53
C MET A 274 -8.93 -7.39 -2.01
N ASN A 275 -10.04 -6.76 -2.39
CA ASN A 275 -10.53 -6.76 -3.78
C ASN A 275 -9.57 -6.12 -4.80
N GLY A 276 -8.50 -5.46 -4.36
CA GLY A 276 -7.43 -4.96 -5.23
C GLY A 276 -6.43 -6.03 -5.66
N SER A 277 -6.55 -7.27 -5.16
CA SER A 277 -5.66 -8.39 -5.51
C SER A 277 -5.83 -8.77 -6.98
N LYS A 278 -4.72 -9.15 -7.67
CA LYS A 278 -4.78 -9.54 -9.09
C LYS A 278 -5.45 -10.89 -9.28
N VAL A 279 -5.20 -11.84 -8.38
CA VAL A 279 -5.80 -13.17 -8.38
C VAL A 279 -6.27 -13.50 -6.97
N ILE A 280 -7.48 -13.99 -6.84
CA ILE A 280 -8.10 -14.40 -5.58
C ILE A 280 -8.41 -15.89 -5.64
N LEU A 281 -7.79 -16.68 -4.75
CA LEU A 281 -8.13 -18.07 -4.49
C LEU A 281 -8.91 -18.16 -3.18
N ALA A 282 -10.06 -18.82 -3.17
CA ALA A 282 -10.86 -19.05 -1.97
C ALA A 282 -11.01 -20.54 -1.66
N VAL A 283 -10.85 -20.88 -0.38
CA VAL A 283 -11.13 -22.21 0.16
C VAL A 283 -12.16 -22.06 1.26
N ASN A 284 -13.34 -22.63 1.07
CA ASN A 284 -14.40 -22.63 2.07
C ASN A 284 -15.24 -23.91 1.95
N LYS A 285 -15.73 -24.44 3.07
CA LYS A 285 -16.63 -25.59 3.07
C LYS A 285 -18.07 -25.24 2.68
N ASP A 286 -18.47 -23.97 2.83
CA ASP A 286 -19.79 -23.46 2.47
C ASP A 286 -19.74 -22.99 1.00
N PRO A 287 -20.43 -23.69 0.07
CA PRO A 287 -20.46 -23.33 -1.35
C PRO A 287 -21.14 -21.97 -1.60
N GLU A 288 -21.99 -21.50 -0.68
CA GLU A 288 -22.72 -20.24 -0.79
C GLU A 288 -21.96 -19.08 -0.12
N ALA A 289 -20.73 -19.30 0.35
CA ALA A 289 -19.95 -18.25 0.98
C ALA A 289 -19.71 -17.09 0.02
N PRO A 290 -20.03 -15.82 0.42
CA PRO A 290 -19.88 -14.64 -0.45
C PRO A 290 -18.48 -14.42 -1.01
N ILE A 291 -17.43 -15.02 -0.41
CA ILE A 291 -16.06 -14.94 -0.91
C ILE A 291 -15.92 -15.50 -2.33
N PHE A 292 -16.74 -16.51 -2.69
CA PHE A 292 -16.70 -17.10 -4.02
C PHE A 292 -17.23 -16.16 -5.12
N ASN A 293 -18.02 -15.14 -4.77
CA ASN A 293 -18.49 -14.15 -5.75
C ASN A 293 -17.36 -13.24 -6.28
N VAL A 294 -16.22 -13.18 -5.58
CA VAL A 294 -15.08 -12.35 -5.96
C VAL A 294 -13.82 -13.18 -6.23
N ALA A 295 -13.86 -14.48 -5.99
CA ALA A 295 -12.74 -15.38 -6.22
C ALA A 295 -12.62 -15.75 -7.71
N ASP A 296 -11.40 -15.67 -8.25
CA ASP A 296 -11.06 -16.18 -9.58
C ASP A 296 -11.03 -17.72 -9.57
N TYR A 297 -10.60 -18.30 -8.45
CA TYR A 297 -10.54 -19.73 -8.20
C TYR A 297 -11.19 -20.07 -6.85
N GLY A 298 -12.07 -21.05 -6.85
CA GLY A 298 -12.75 -21.50 -5.64
C GLY A 298 -12.62 -23.01 -5.43
N ILE A 299 -12.29 -23.41 -4.20
CA ILE A 299 -12.27 -24.80 -3.77
C ILE A 299 -13.31 -24.96 -2.65
N VAL A 300 -14.37 -25.70 -2.94
CA VAL A 300 -15.37 -26.07 -1.92
C VAL A 300 -14.90 -27.32 -1.20
N GLY A 301 -14.46 -27.18 0.06
CA GLY A 301 -13.92 -28.29 0.83
C GLY A 301 -13.49 -27.90 2.24
N ASP A 302 -13.19 -28.92 3.05
CA ASP A 302 -12.60 -28.68 4.38
C ASP A 302 -11.13 -28.29 4.23
N LEU A 303 -10.74 -27.20 4.85
CA LEU A 303 -9.34 -26.72 4.79
C LEU A 303 -8.35 -27.74 5.34
N PHE A 304 -8.74 -28.59 6.30
CA PHE A 304 -7.89 -29.63 6.84
C PHE A 304 -7.56 -30.74 5.81
N GLU A 305 -8.36 -30.89 4.77
CA GLU A 305 -8.10 -31.80 3.64
C GLU A 305 -7.42 -31.05 2.49
N VAL A 306 -7.88 -29.84 2.18
CA VAL A 306 -7.43 -29.05 1.02
C VAL A 306 -6.01 -28.50 1.22
N VAL A 307 -5.72 -27.91 2.38
CA VAL A 307 -4.42 -27.20 2.60
C VAL A 307 -3.23 -28.16 2.53
N PRO A 308 -3.25 -29.37 3.10
CA PRO A 308 -2.13 -30.32 2.93
C PRO A 308 -1.85 -30.66 1.48
N VAL A 309 -2.90 -30.92 0.68
CA VAL A 309 -2.77 -31.24 -0.75
C VAL A 309 -2.21 -30.05 -1.53
N LEU A 310 -2.70 -28.82 -1.26
CA LEU A 310 -2.16 -27.59 -1.86
C LEU A 310 -0.66 -27.44 -1.56
N ARG A 311 -0.22 -27.69 -0.33
CA ARG A 311 1.19 -27.63 0.05
C ARG A 311 2.06 -28.63 -0.69
N GLU A 312 1.57 -29.87 -0.87
CA GLU A 312 2.28 -30.90 -1.63
C GLU A 312 2.44 -30.52 -3.10
N GLU A 313 1.38 -30.02 -3.74
CA GLU A 313 1.42 -29.60 -5.14
C GLU A 313 2.33 -28.36 -5.36
N ILE A 314 2.28 -27.39 -4.45
CA ILE A 314 3.17 -26.22 -4.50
C ILE A 314 4.63 -26.62 -4.40
N LYS A 315 4.98 -27.59 -3.51
CA LYS A 315 6.36 -28.09 -3.39
C LYS A 315 6.84 -28.77 -4.68
N LYS A 316 5.96 -29.50 -5.39
CA LYS A 316 6.30 -30.13 -6.67
C LYS A 316 6.59 -29.10 -7.77
N ILE A 317 5.86 -27.97 -7.79
CA ILE A 317 6.04 -26.91 -8.80
C ILE A 317 7.32 -26.09 -8.54
N ARG A 318 7.76 -26.01 -7.28
CA ARG A 318 8.95 -25.25 -6.88
C ARG A 318 10.24 -26.05 -6.81
N ALA A 319 10.16 -27.37 -6.90
CA ALA A 319 11.31 -28.29 -6.95
C ALA A 319 11.87 -28.36 -8.36
#